data_1f9a692ae5089ce03653a2ba9a979961
#
_entry.id   1f9a692ae5089ce03653a2ba9a979961
#
_cell.length_a   1.000
_cell.length_b   1.000
_cell.length_c   1.000
_cell.angle_alpha   90.00
_cell.angle_beta   90.00
_cell.angle_gamma   90.00
#
_symmetry.space_group_name_H-M   'P 1'
#
loop_
_entity.id
_entity.type
_entity.pdbx_description
1 polymer ?
#
loop_
_entity_poly.entity_id
_entity_poly.type
_entity_poly.pdbx_seq_one_letter_code
_entity_poly.pdbx_strand_id
1 'polypeptide(L)'
;MRLIKSSQNIHPNVWILGLVSLFTDFGSKAIQSVLPLFLVSVLGANLSTVGLIEGIAESTASVLKLFSGALSDYWGRRKELTMLGYGLSAAIIPLFALANSPFWVLIARFGDRLGKGIRVAPRNALVADVTPINQRGAAYGLRQTLDTFGAFSGPIAATLILLIWEQNFRLVFWVALIPGILSVSLLVKGIREPHSPERKQGHKIQWHGIKQLGQGYWVLVGVAVVFNLGNFSDAFLLLKAQQVGIAASWVPLSMIIMNFSYLLSAYPLGLLSDRIGRKGLLIGAFWLFSLVYLGFALADRPGQIWGLFALYGIYLGMSQGILLALVADLAPGELRGTAFGVINLVIGIVLLPASLLAGFLWQQVNPQAPFLVGSGLALTASLLFLFKTED
;
A
#
# COMPACT_ATOMS: atom_id res chain seq x y z
N MET A 1 -25.28 -20.96 -3.00
CA MET A 1 -25.14 -21.68 -4.28
C MET A 1 -25.27 -20.81 -5.55
N ARG A 2 -25.86 -19.61 -5.51
CA ARG A 2 -25.92 -18.67 -6.67
C ARG A 2 -24.59 -17.92 -6.94
N LEU A 3 -23.70 -17.77 -5.96
CA LEU A 3 -22.42 -17.06 -6.11
C LEU A 3 -21.37 -17.81 -6.95
N ILE A 4 -21.47 -19.13 -7.06
CA ILE A 4 -20.51 -19.95 -7.82
C ILE A 4 -20.82 -19.97 -9.31
N LYS A 5 -22.07 -19.71 -9.72
CA LYS A 5 -22.46 -19.66 -11.16
C LYS A 5 -22.03 -18.38 -11.88
N SER A 6 -21.70 -17.29 -11.17
CA SER A 6 -21.29 -16.02 -11.82
C SER A 6 -19.82 -16.01 -12.24
N SER A 7 -18.99 -16.93 -11.75
CA SER A 7 -17.56 -17.00 -12.08
C SER A 7 -17.28 -17.60 -13.47
N GLN A 8 -18.25 -18.24 -14.10
CA GLN A 8 -18.08 -18.96 -15.38
C GLN A 8 -17.89 -18.07 -16.61
N ASN A 9 -18.07 -16.74 -16.49
CA ASN A 9 -17.98 -15.81 -17.63
C ASN A 9 -17.04 -14.61 -17.38
N ILE A 10 -16.08 -14.71 -16.45
CA ILE A 10 -15.08 -13.62 -16.28
C ILE A 10 -14.13 -13.64 -17.47
N HIS A 11 -13.97 -12.48 -18.10
CA HIS A 11 -13.14 -12.33 -19.31
C HIS A 11 -11.69 -12.78 -19.06
N PRO A 12 -11.05 -13.54 -19.99
CA PRO A 12 -9.68 -14.06 -19.80
C PRO A 12 -8.64 -13.02 -19.42
N ASN A 13 -8.73 -11.79 -19.95
CA ASN A 13 -7.83 -10.69 -19.59
C ASN A 13 -7.86 -10.38 -18.08
N VAL A 14 -9.00 -10.55 -17.38
CA VAL A 14 -9.12 -10.32 -15.94
C VAL A 14 -8.30 -11.35 -15.16
N TRP A 15 -8.37 -12.63 -15.56
CA TRP A 15 -7.56 -13.69 -14.98
C TRP A 15 -6.06 -13.44 -15.19
N ILE A 16 -5.68 -13.03 -16.41
CA ILE A 16 -4.28 -12.73 -16.73
C ILE A 16 -3.80 -11.54 -15.89
N LEU A 17 -4.57 -10.44 -15.82
CA LEU A 17 -4.23 -9.29 -14.99
C LEU A 17 -4.17 -9.64 -13.50
N GLY A 18 -5.02 -10.53 -13.04
CA GLY A 18 -4.98 -11.05 -11.68
C GLY A 18 -3.70 -11.86 -11.40
N LEU A 19 -3.32 -12.78 -12.29
CA LEU A 19 -2.08 -13.55 -12.17
C LEU A 19 -0.82 -12.66 -12.27
N VAL A 20 -0.82 -11.69 -13.17
CA VAL A 20 0.24 -10.67 -13.27
C VAL A 20 0.39 -9.94 -11.94
N SER A 21 -0.72 -9.52 -11.34
CA SER A 21 -0.71 -8.86 -10.03
C SER A 21 -0.21 -9.79 -8.94
N LEU A 22 -0.66 -11.06 -8.91
CA LEU A 22 -0.21 -12.08 -7.95
C LEU A 22 1.31 -12.23 -7.97
N PHE A 23 1.88 -12.48 -9.14
CA PHE A 23 3.32 -12.68 -9.27
C PHE A 23 4.12 -11.42 -8.92
N THR A 24 3.63 -10.25 -9.30
CA THR A 24 4.29 -8.98 -8.96
C THR A 24 4.23 -8.70 -7.46
N ASP A 25 3.06 -8.90 -6.84
CA ASP A 25 2.90 -8.65 -5.40
C ASP A 25 3.65 -9.69 -4.57
N PHE A 26 3.76 -10.94 -5.03
CA PHE A 26 4.65 -11.93 -4.43
C PHE A 26 6.08 -11.40 -4.34
N GLY A 27 6.69 -10.99 -5.47
CA GLY A 27 8.05 -10.48 -5.49
C GLY A 27 8.22 -9.19 -4.69
N SER A 28 7.34 -8.22 -4.89
CA SER A 28 7.40 -6.93 -4.19
C SER A 28 7.26 -7.08 -2.68
N LYS A 29 6.37 -7.95 -2.20
CA LYS A 29 6.15 -8.17 -0.76
C LYS A 29 7.24 -9.03 -0.13
N ALA A 30 7.82 -9.98 -0.86
CA ALA A 30 9.02 -10.69 -0.42
C ALA A 30 10.17 -9.70 -0.19
N ILE A 31 10.44 -8.82 -1.15
CA ILE A 31 11.47 -7.77 -1.02
C ILE A 31 11.14 -6.83 0.14
N GLN A 32 9.91 -6.29 0.19
CA GLN A 32 9.50 -5.31 1.20
C GLN A 32 9.63 -5.85 2.63
N SER A 33 9.38 -7.14 2.84
CA SER A 33 9.43 -7.76 4.17
C SER A 33 10.85 -7.89 4.74
N VAL A 34 11.88 -7.85 3.90
CA VAL A 34 13.28 -8.02 4.31
C VAL A 34 14.16 -6.79 4.05
N LEU A 35 13.70 -5.87 3.22
CA LEU A 35 14.49 -4.71 2.79
C LEU A 35 14.99 -3.82 3.93
N PRO A 36 14.18 -3.48 4.96
CA PRO A 36 14.66 -2.67 6.08
C PRO A 36 15.79 -3.35 6.85
N LEU A 37 15.67 -4.69 7.03
CA LEU A 37 16.68 -5.48 7.70
C LEU A 37 17.98 -5.52 6.86
N PHE A 38 17.86 -5.73 5.55
CA PHE A 38 19.01 -5.71 4.64
C PHE A 38 19.73 -4.36 4.67
N LEU A 39 18.99 -3.25 4.65
CA LEU A 39 19.57 -1.91 4.74
C LEU A 39 20.38 -1.71 6.03
N VAL A 40 19.83 -2.12 7.16
CA VAL A 40 20.47 -1.90 8.47
C VAL A 40 21.55 -2.93 8.74
N SER A 41 21.22 -4.24 8.61
CA SER A 41 22.11 -5.33 9.05
C SER A 41 23.21 -5.65 8.05
N VAL A 42 23.01 -5.44 6.74
CA VAL A 42 23.98 -5.79 5.70
C VAL A 42 24.68 -4.56 5.13
N LEU A 43 23.95 -3.49 4.85
CA LEU A 43 24.52 -2.27 4.26
C LEU A 43 24.90 -1.20 5.28
N GLY A 44 24.64 -1.43 6.58
CA GLY A 44 25.00 -0.50 7.65
C GLY A 44 24.26 0.85 7.56
N ALA A 45 23.10 0.90 6.92
CA ALA A 45 22.32 2.12 6.79
C ALA A 45 21.81 2.58 8.17
N ASN A 46 21.91 3.87 8.43
CA ASN A 46 21.28 4.46 9.59
C ASN A 46 19.76 4.61 9.37
N LEU A 47 19.00 4.81 10.46
CA LEU A 47 17.53 4.81 10.41
C LEU A 47 16.96 6.04 9.70
N SER A 48 17.68 7.16 9.71
CA SER A 48 17.29 8.33 8.91
C SER A 48 17.39 8.04 7.41
N THR A 49 18.38 7.27 6.98
CA THR A 49 18.50 6.80 5.59
C THR A 49 17.38 5.84 5.22
N VAL A 50 16.98 4.93 6.11
CA VAL A 50 15.82 4.06 5.90
C VAL A 50 14.54 4.89 5.74
N GLY A 51 14.34 5.88 6.62
CA GLY A 51 13.21 6.81 6.55
C GLY A 51 13.16 7.59 5.23
N LEU A 52 14.33 8.05 4.76
CA LEU A 52 14.45 8.75 3.47
C LEU A 52 14.08 7.83 2.29
N ILE A 53 14.63 6.63 2.25
CA ILE A 53 14.39 5.65 1.17
C ILE A 53 12.90 5.29 1.10
N GLU A 54 12.30 4.92 2.23
CA GLU A 54 10.90 4.54 2.30
C GLU A 54 9.96 5.74 2.06
N GLY A 55 10.28 6.90 2.61
CA GLY A 55 9.51 8.12 2.41
C GLY A 55 9.46 8.55 0.94
N ILE A 56 10.61 8.60 0.26
CA ILE A 56 10.68 8.88 -1.18
C ILE A 56 9.88 7.83 -1.96
N ALA A 57 10.03 6.56 -1.63
CA ALA A 57 9.37 5.47 -2.31
C ALA A 57 7.83 5.59 -2.25
N GLU A 58 7.26 5.69 -1.05
CA GLU A 58 5.81 5.72 -0.88
C GLU A 58 5.18 7.02 -1.42
N SER A 59 5.86 8.16 -1.25
CA SER A 59 5.45 9.43 -1.86
C SER A 59 5.43 9.34 -3.38
N THR A 60 6.48 8.81 -3.99
CA THR A 60 6.57 8.64 -5.44
C THR A 60 5.40 7.81 -5.99
N ALA A 61 5.13 6.65 -5.37
CA ALA A 61 4.03 5.79 -5.81
C ALA A 61 2.67 6.49 -5.70
N SER A 62 2.45 7.24 -4.62
CA SER A 62 1.17 7.93 -4.37
C SER A 62 0.94 9.10 -5.32
N VAL A 63 1.96 9.91 -5.55
CA VAL A 63 1.90 11.04 -6.50
C VAL A 63 1.68 10.54 -7.92
N LEU A 64 2.43 9.55 -8.36
CA LEU A 64 2.35 9.04 -9.72
C LEU A 64 1.03 8.34 -10.05
N LYS A 65 0.36 7.72 -9.07
CA LYS A 65 -0.97 7.13 -9.28
C LYS A 65 -1.99 8.17 -9.79
N LEU A 66 -1.89 9.42 -9.31
CA LEU A 66 -2.78 10.49 -9.76
C LEU A 66 -2.54 10.83 -11.24
N PHE A 67 -1.27 10.97 -11.64
CA PHE A 67 -0.92 11.36 -13.00
C PHE A 67 -1.06 10.22 -14.01
N SER A 68 -0.80 8.97 -13.60
CA SER A 68 -0.86 7.81 -14.48
C SER A 68 -2.27 7.53 -14.99
N GLY A 69 -3.31 7.84 -14.21
CA GLY A 69 -4.71 7.76 -14.64
C GLY A 69 -4.99 8.73 -15.78
N ALA A 70 -4.68 10.02 -15.59
CA ALA A 70 -4.87 11.05 -16.60
C ALA A 70 -4.07 10.76 -17.88
N LEU A 71 -2.81 10.32 -17.72
CA LEU A 71 -1.94 9.95 -18.84
C LEU A 71 -2.49 8.75 -19.62
N SER A 72 -3.00 7.75 -18.90
CA SER A 72 -3.63 6.57 -19.48
C SER A 72 -4.85 6.92 -20.34
N ASP A 73 -5.67 7.83 -19.85
CA ASP A 73 -6.87 8.29 -20.57
C ASP A 73 -6.52 9.16 -21.77
N TYR A 74 -5.47 9.98 -21.65
CA TYR A 74 -4.99 10.84 -22.73
C TYR A 74 -4.35 10.03 -23.90
N TRP A 75 -3.42 9.12 -23.57
CA TRP A 75 -2.73 8.31 -24.59
C TRP A 75 -3.60 7.19 -25.13
N GLY A 76 -4.57 6.74 -24.37
CA GLY A 76 -5.43 5.65 -24.74
C GLY A 76 -4.72 4.28 -24.91
N ARG A 77 -3.44 4.17 -24.59
CA ARG A 77 -2.60 2.95 -24.71
C ARG A 77 -2.42 2.28 -23.34
N ARG A 78 -3.53 1.76 -22.80
CA ARG A 78 -3.56 1.22 -21.43
C ARG A 78 -2.66 0.01 -21.23
N LYS A 79 -2.61 -0.88 -22.23
CA LYS A 79 -1.73 -2.06 -22.19
C LYS A 79 -0.26 -1.63 -22.13
N GLU A 80 0.19 -0.71 -22.99
CA GLU A 80 1.58 -0.27 -23.06
C GLU A 80 2.05 0.37 -21.75
N LEU A 81 1.24 1.25 -21.16
CA LEU A 81 1.54 1.86 -19.86
C LEU A 81 1.61 0.81 -18.74
N THR A 82 0.69 -0.15 -18.76
CA THR A 82 0.69 -1.25 -17.81
C THR A 82 1.98 -2.09 -17.97
N MET A 83 2.35 -2.43 -19.21
CA MET A 83 3.59 -3.16 -19.53
C MET A 83 4.84 -2.39 -19.09
N LEU A 84 4.89 -1.08 -19.36
CA LEU A 84 6.01 -0.24 -18.92
C LEU A 84 6.17 -0.28 -17.40
N GLY A 85 5.07 -0.13 -16.66
CA GLY A 85 5.12 -0.15 -15.19
C GLY A 85 5.52 -1.49 -14.59
N TYR A 86 5.00 -2.61 -15.10
CA TYR A 86 5.42 -3.95 -14.67
C TYR A 86 6.84 -4.29 -15.11
N GLY A 87 7.19 -3.93 -16.36
CA GLY A 87 8.54 -4.12 -16.91
C GLY A 87 9.60 -3.37 -16.11
N LEU A 88 9.34 -2.11 -15.77
CA LEU A 88 10.25 -1.31 -14.94
C LEU A 88 10.43 -1.94 -13.55
N SER A 89 9.32 -2.35 -12.88
CA SER A 89 9.42 -3.02 -11.58
C SER A 89 10.23 -4.32 -11.66
N ALA A 90 10.04 -5.14 -12.70
CA ALA A 90 10.79 -6.38 -12.86
C ALA A 90 12.27 -6.12 -13.18
N ALA A 91 12.58 -5.17 -14.08
CA ALA A 91 13.93 -4.81 -14.49
C ALA A 91 14.77 -4.25 -13.34
N ILE A 92 14.14 -3.64 -12.35
CA ILE A 92 14.85 -3.03 -11.21
C ILE A 92 15.19 -4.04 -10.10
N ILE A 93 14.57 -5.24 -10.07
CA ILE A 93 14.78 -6.24 -9.00
C ILE A 93 16.26 -6.65 -8.87
N PRO A 94 17.02 -6.90 -9.95
CA PRO A 94 18.44 -7.23 -9.84
C PRO A 94 19.26 -6.18 -9.09
N LEU A 95 18.85 -4.91 -9.16
CA LEU A 95 19.55 -3.82 -8.48
C LEU A 95 19.47 -3.95 -6.95
N PHE A 96 18.38 -4.49 -6.39
CA PHE A 96 18.31 -4.82 -4.97
C PHE A 96 19.31 -5.90 -4.58
N ALA A 97 19.43 -6.95 -5.40
CA ALA A 97 20.35 -8.07 -5.15
C ALA A 97 21.82 -7.67 -5.26
N LEU A 98 22.14 -6.77 -6.18
CA LEU A 98 23.51 -6.29 -6.46
C LEU A 98 23.90 -5.07 -5.61
N ALA A 99 22.95 -4.47 -4.88
CA ALA A 99 23.21 -3.27 -4.10
C ALA A 99 24.32 -3.50 -3.06
N ASN A 100 25.33 -2.64 -3.08
CA ASN A 100 26.45 -2.63 -2.14
C ASN A 100 26.44 -1.37 -1.24
N SER A 101 25.49 -0.48 -1.45
CA SER A 101 25.29 0.71 -0.62
C SER A 101 23.81 1.09 -0.55
N PRO A 102 23.38 1.84 0.47
CA PRO A 102 21.99 2.34 0.59
C PRO A 102 21.56 3.20 -0.60
N PHE A 103 22.49 3.86 -1.30
CA PHE A 103 22.20 4.67 -2.49
C PHE A 103 21.61 3.82 -3.63
N TRP A 104 22.15 2.64 -3.89
CA TRP A 104 21.63 1.73 -4.92
C TRP A 104 20.26 1.18 -4.55
N VAL A 105 20.02 0.96 -3.25
CA VAL A 105 18.69 0.57 -2.76
C VAL A 105 17.69 1.71 -2.93
N LEU A 106 18.09 2.97 -2.72
CA LEU A 106 17.23 4.14 -2.99
C LEU A 106 16.81 4.17 -4.47
N ILE A 107 17.75 4.00 -5.40
CA ILE A 107 17.47 3.99 -6.84
C ILE A 107 16.52 2.82 -7.18
N ALA A 108 16.82 1.63 -6.65
CA ALA A 108 15.99 0.45 -6.88
C ALA A 108 14.57 0.64 -6.33
N ARG A 109 14.44 1.17 -5.13
CA ARG A 109 13.16 1.40 -4.48
C ARG A 109 12.35 2.48 -5.21
N PHE A 110 13.00 3.58 -5.60
CA PHE A 110 12.39 4.63 -6.41
C PHE A 110 11.89 4.09 -7.75
N GLY A 111 12.72 3.32 -8.49
CA GLY A 111 12.33 2.73 -9.77
C GLY A 111 11.18 1.73 -9.65
N ASP A 112 11.15 0.89 -8.61
CA ASP A 112 10.02 0.00 -8.34
C ASP A 112 8.72 0.79 -8.09
N ARG A 113 8.81 1.87 -7.30
CA ARG A 113 7.65 2.73 -6.99
C ARG A 113 7.17 3.55 -8.18
N LEU A 114 8.09 3.99 -9.04
CA LEU A 114 7.76 4.55 -10.36
C LEU A 114 6.92 3.55 -11.17
N GLY A 115 7.41 2.32 -11.32
CA GLY A 115 6.70 1.26 -12.02
C GLY A 115 5.30 1.01 -11.42
N LYS A 116 5.19 0.96 -10.09
CA LYS A 116 3.91 0.81 -9.38
C LYS A 116 2.96 1.99 -9.65
N GLY A 117 3.46 3.22 -9.56
CA GLY A 117 2.66 4.42 -9.81
C GLY A 117 2.11 4.46 -11.24
N ILE A 118 2.94 4.11 -12.23
CA ILE A 118 2.55 4.11 -13.64
C ILE A 118 1.49 3.04 -13.95
N ARG A 119 1.59 1.81 -13.39
CA ARG A 119 0.75 0.66 -13.78
C ARG A 119 -0.62 0.60 -13.14
N VAL A 120 -0.80 1.16 -11.92
CA VAL A 120 -2.01 0.88 -11.11
C VAL A 120 -3.29 1.39 -11.76
N ALA A 121 -3.31 2.63 -12.24
CA ALA A 121 -4.51 3.21 -12.85
C ALA A 121 -4.80 2.59 -14.24
N PRO A 122 -3.84 2.47 -15.19
CA PRO A 122 -4.08 1.82 -16.47
C PRO A 122 -4.55 0.37 -16.35
N ARG A 123 -3.97 -0.40 -15.42
CA ARG A 123 -4.38 -1.77 -15.13
C ARG A 123 -5.84 -1.85 -14.68
N ASN A 124 -6.24 -1.00 -13.75
CA ASN A 124 -7.61 -0.97 -13.27
C ASN A 124 -8.60 -0.59 -14.38
N ALA A 125 -8.20 0.34 -15.24
CA ALA A 125 -8.99 0.73 -16.41
C ALA A 125 -9.13 -0.42 -17.42
N LEU A 126 -8.06 -1.20 -17.67
CA LEU A 126 -8.13 -2.40 -18.54
C LEU A 126 -9.15 -3.42 -18.01
N VAL A 127 -9.21 -3.64 -16.70
CA VAL A 127 -10.23 -4.52 -16.09
C VAL A 127 -11.64 -3.99 -16.38
N ALA A 128 -11.85 -2.67 -16.24
CA ALA A 128 -13.15 -2.05 -16.48
C ALA A 128 -13.58 -2.14 -17.97
N ASP A 129 -12.63 -1.99 -18.90
CA ASP A 129 -12.90 -2.00 -20.34
C ASP A 129 -13.40 -3.35 -20.86
N VAL A 130 -12.86 -4.45 -20.29
CA VAL A 130 -13.21 -5.82 -20.72
C VAL A 130 -14.36 -6.42 -19.92
N THR A 131 -14.90 -5.71 -18.92
CA THR A 131 -15.87 -6.26 -17.99
C THR A 131 -17.19 -5.48 -18.04
N PRO A 132 -18.33 -6.16 -18.34
CA PRO A 132 -19.65 -5.57 -18.25
C PRO A 132 -19.91 -4.96 -16.86
N ILE A 133 -20.70 -3.88 -16.81
CA ILE A 133 -20.96 -3.12 -15.57
C ILE A 133 -21.46 -4.02 -14.43
N ASN A 134 -22.34 -4.96 -14.73
CA ASN A 134 -22.92 -5.90 -13.76
C ASN A 134 -21.96 -6.98 -13.26
N GLN A 135 -20.76 -7.14 -13.84
CA GLN A 135 -19.73 -8.11 -13.46
C GLN A 135 -18.46 -7.46 -12.91
N ARG A 136 -18.37 -6.13 -12.91
CA ARG A 136 -17.16 -5.40 -12.44
C ARG A 136 -16.78 -5.75 -10.99
N GLY A 137 -17.77 -5.90 -10.12
CA GLY A 137 -17.53 -6.32 -8.74
C GLY A 137 -16.80 -7.66 -8.64
N ALA A 138 -17.25 -8.67 -9.40
CA ALA A 138 -16.62 -9.99 -9.45
C ALA A 138 -15.20 -9.92 -10.05
N ALA A 139 -15.01 -9.15 -11.14
CA ALA A 139 -13.72 -9.00 -11.80
C ALA A 139 -12.67 -8.33 -10.87
N TYR A 140 -13.03 -7.22 -10.22
CA TYR A 140 -12.15 -6.56 -9.26
C TYR A 140 -11.92 -7.42 -8.01
N GLY A 141 -12.96 -8.14 -7.54
CA GLY A 141 -12.85 -9.10 -6.43
C GLY A 141 -11.86 -10.22 -6.72
N LEU A 142 -11.97 -10.87 -7.90
CA LEU A 142 -11.01 -11.89 -8.32
C LEU A 142 -9.57 -11.35 -8.37
N ARG A 143 -9.38 -10.19 -9.00
CA ARG A 143 -8.07 -9.56 -9.08
C ARG A 143 -7.51 -9.27 -7.68
N GLN A 144 -8.33 -8.69 -6.78
CA GLN A 144 -7.91 -8.38 -5.42
C GLN A 144 -7.56 -9.63 -4.61
N THR A 145 -8.29 -10.72 -4.81
CA THR A 145 -7.98 -12.01 -4.17
C THR A 145 -6.61 -12.51 -4.61
N LEU A 146 -6.30 -12.44 -5.90
CA LEU A 146 -5.00 -12.84 -6.44
C LEU A 146 -3.87 -11.89 -5.96
N ASP A 147 -4.09 -10.57 -5.91
CA ASP A 147 -3.17 -9.60 -5.30
C ASP A 147 -2.85 -10.00 -3.84
N THR A 148 -3.89 -10.27 -3.04
CA THR A 148 -3.75 -10.63 -1.62
C THR A 148 -3.00 -11.95 -1.45
N PHE A 149 -3.27 -12.94 -2.31
CA PHE A 149 -2.55 -14.21 -2.27
C PHE A 149 -1.06 -14.03 -2.57
N GLY A 150 -0.70 -13.19 -3.54
CA GLY A 150 0.69 -12.81 -3.80
C GLY A 150 1.33 -12.09 -2.63
N ALA A 151 0.61 -11.10 -2.06
CA ALA A 151 1.10 -10.33 -0.92
C ALA A 151 1.31 -11.17 0.36
N PHE A 152 0.56 -12.25 0.51
CA PHE A 152 0.70 -13.18 1.62
C PHE A 152 1.83 -14.20 1.39
N SER A 153 1.92 -14.78 0.20
CA SER A 153 2.89 -15.82 -0.12
C SER A 153 4.32 -15.29 -0.28
N GLY A 154 4.52 -14.02 -0.67
CA GLY A 154 5.84 -13.40 -0.78
C GLY A 154 6.66 -13.42 0.54
N PRO A 155 6.13 -12.87 1.65
CA PRO A 155 6.82 -12.93 2.94
C PRO A 155 7.02 -14.36 3.47
N ILE A 156 6.13 -15.33 3.14
CA ILE A 156 6.35 -16.76 3.45
C ILE A 156 7.61 -17.25 2.75
N ALA A 157 7.71 -17.01 1.44
CA ALA A 157 8.90 -17.40 0.68
C ALA A 157 10.17 -16.74 1.23
N ALA A 158 10.12 -15.45 1.58
CA ALA A 158 11.24 -14.75 2.19
C ALA A 158 11.65 -15.39 3.52
N THR A 159 10.70 -15.71 4.40
CA THR A 159 10.96 -16.41 5.66
C THR A 159 11.65 -17.76 5.41
N LEU A 160 11.10 -18.58 4.51
CA LEU A 160 11.67 -19.90 4.20
C LEU A 160 13.09 -19.80 3.64
N ILE A 161 13.34 -18.84 2.73
CA ILE A 161 14.66 -18.62 2.17
C ILE A 161 15.65 -18.23 3.29
N LEU A 162 15.29 -17.30 4.16
CA LEU A 162 16.16 -16.85 5.23
C LEU A 162 16.43 -17.93 6.29
N LEU A 163 15.49 -18.88 6.49
CA LEU A 163 15.68 -20.02 7.40
C LEU A 163 16.60 -21.08 6.80
N ILE A 164 16.44 -21.37 5.50
CA ILE A 164 17.18 -22.48 4.84
C ILE A 164 18.60 -22.04 4.46
N TRP A 165 18.79 -20.79 4.03
CA TRP A 165 20.06 -20.26 3.49
C TRP A 165 20.69 -19.19 4.41
N GLU A 166 20.71 -19.42 5.71
CA GLU A 166 21.47 -18.64 6.71
C GLU A 166 21.34 -17.12 6.55
N GLN A 167 20.11 -16.63 6.47
CA GLN A 167 19.78 -15.19 6.32
C GLN A 167 20.33 -14.53 5.05
N ASN A 168 20.42 -15.26 3.95
CA ASN A 168 20.84 -14.71 2.66
C ASN A 168 19.74 -13.81 2.05
N PHE A 169 19.74 -12.53 2.42
CA PHE A 169 18.80 -11.53 1.91
C PHE A 169 18.87 -11.36 0.38
N ARG A 170 20.07 -11.46 -0.20
CA ARG A 170 20.27 -11.31 -1.65
C ARG A 170 19.58 -12.41 -2.44
N LEU A 171 19.54 -13.62 -1.88
CA LEU A 171 18.83 -14.74 -2.49
C LEU A 171 17.31 -14.47 -2.55
N VAL A 172 16.73 -13.82 -1.53
CA VAL A 172 15.30 -13.40 -1.57
C VAL A 172 15.06 -12.49 -2.76
N PHE A 173 15.96 -11.53 -3.03
CA PHE A 173 15.83 -10.61 -4.15
C PHE A 173 15.97 -11.33 -5.50
N TRP A 174 16.94 -12.26 -5.65
CA TRP A 174 17.06 -13.06 -6.85
C TRP A 174 15.85 -13.95 -7.11
N VAL A 175 15.32 -14.60 -6.08
CA VAL A 175 14.11 -15.42 -6.22
C VAL A 175 12.90 -14.56 -6.60
N ALA A 176 12.78 -13.35 -6.07
CA ALA A 176 11.72 -12.41 -6.44
C ALA A 176 11.75 -11.97 -7.92
N LEU A 177 12.90 -12.10 -8.61
CA LEU A 177 13.02 -11.83 -10.04
C LEU A 177 12.19 -12.82 -10.89
N ILE A 178 12.12 -14.08 -10.47
CA ILE A 178 11.38 -15.12 -11.21
C ILE A 178 9.91 -14.73 -11.40
N PRO A 179 9.13 -14.48 -10.35
CA PRO A 179 7.74 -14.02 -10.52
C PRO A 179 7.67 -12.65 -11.23
N GLY A 180 8.66 -11.76 -11.07
CA GLY A 180 8.75 -10.53 -11.84
C GLY A 180 8.77 -10.77 -13.35
N ILE A 181 9.62 -11.67 -13.82
CA ILE A 181 9.72 -12.05 -15.24
C ILE A 181 8.45 -12.75 -15.70
N LEU A 182 7.88 -13.64 -14.89
CA LEU A 182 6.63 -14.34 -15.20
C LEU A 182 5.48 -13.34 -15.37
N SER A 183 5.38 -12.32 -14.51
CA SER A 183 4.34 -11.30 -14.60
C SER A 183 4.41 -10.52 -15.92
N VAL A 184 5.60 -10.09 -16.32
CA VAL A 184 5.81 -9.37 -17.58
C VAL A 184 5.50 -10.28 -18.79
N SER A 185 5.98 -11.52 -18.75
CA SER A 185 5.77 -12.50 -19.83
C SER A 185 4.30 -12.79 -20.05
N LEU A 186 3.53 -12.97 -18.96
CA LEU A 186 2.06 -13.17 -19.02
C LEU A 186 1.35 -11.93 -19.57
N LEU A 187 1.79 -10.73 -19.18
CA LEU A 187 1.21 -9.49 -19.65
C LEU A 187 1.42 -9.30 -21.16
N VAL A 188 2.65 -9.52 -21.63
CA VAL A 188 3.02 -9.36 -23.05
C VAL A 188 2.24 -10.34 -23.94
N LYS A 189 2.23 -11.63 -23.56
CA LYS A 189 1.65 -12.72 -24.38
C LYS A 189 0.15 -12.84 -24.22
N GLY A 190 -0.38 -12.57 -23.05
CA GLY A 190 -1.75 -12.91 -22.70
C GLY A 190 -2.78 -11.81 -22.92
N ILE A 191 -2.41 -10.53 -22.76
CA ILE A 191 -3.37 -9.44 -22.86
C ILE A 191 -3.53 -8.99 -24.30
N ARG A 192 -4.77 -9.02 -24.77
CA ARG A 192 -5.18 -8.38 -26.03
C ARG A 192 -5.81 -7.02 -25.69
N GLU A 193 -5.35 -5.96 -26.36
CA GLU A 193 -5.92 -4.64 -26.17
C GLU A 193 -7.35 -4.63 -26.70
N PRO A 194 -8.36 -4.26 -25.89
CA PRO A 194 -9.72 -4.21 -26.36
C PRO A 194 -9.84 -3.08 -27.41
N HIS A 195 -10.38 -3.41 -28.56
CA HIS A 195 -10.78 -2.43 -29.58
C HIS A 195 -12.01 -1.70 -29.04
N SER A 196 -11.82 -0.54 -28.39
CA SER A 196 -12.93 0.34 -28.01
C SER A 196 -13.10 1.44 -29.04
N PRO A 197 -14.18 1.39 -29.86
CA PRO A 197 -14.42 2.40 -30.88
C PRO A 197 -14.78 3.78 -30.31
N GLU A 198 -15.27 3.86 -29.10
CA GLU A 198 -15.67 5.11 -28.43
C GLU A 198 -14.96 5.28 -27.09
N ARG A 199 -13.76 5.87 -27.13
CA ARG A 199 -13.14 6.39 -25.93
C ARG A 199 -13.85 7.68 -25.54
N LYS A 200 -14.78 7.60 -24.59
CA LYS A 200 -15.26 8.78 -23.88
C LYS A 200 -14.03 9.49 -23.33
N GLN A 201 -13.86 10.76 -23.71
CA GLN A 201 -12.78 11.61 -23.20
C GLN A 201 -12.72 11.43 -21.68
N GLY A 202 -11.56 10.99 -21.17
CA GLY A 202 -11.38 10.76 -19.75
C GLY A 202 -11.76 11.99 -18.95
N HIS A 203 -12.34 11.77 -17.79
CA HIS A 203 -12.69 12.86 -16.88
C HIS A 203 -11.39 13.62 -16.55
N LYS A 204 -11.23 14.80 -17.14
CA LYS A 204 -10.13 15.70 -16.78
C LYS A 204 -10.27 15.98 -15.29
N ILE A 205 -9.19 15.88 -14.55
CA ILE A 205 -9.17 16.35 -13.15
C ILE A 205 -9.62 17.80 -13.18
N GLN A 206 -10.79 18.07 -12.62
CA GLN A 206 -11.37 19.42 -12.63
C GLN A 206 -10.74 20.23 -11.50
N TRP A 207 -9.53 20.72 -11.72
CA TRP A 207 -8.83 21.55 -10.73
C TRP A 207 -9.65 22.76 -10.26
N HIS A 208 -10.48 23.31 -11.15
CA HIS A 208 -11.43 24.38 -10.79
C HIS A 208 -12.51 23.92 -9.80
N GLY A 209 -12.86 22.63 -9.80
CA GLY A 209 -13.84 22.04 -8.87
C GLY A 209 -13.32 21.86 -7.42
N ILE A 210 -12.01 21.96 -7.19
CA ILE A 210 -11.42 21.79 -5.84
C ILE A 210 -12.01 22.78 -4.85
N LYS A 211 -12.31 24.01 -5.26
CA LYS A 211 -12.95 25.04 -4.41
C LYS A 211 -14.40 24.73 -4.06
N GLN A 212 -15.02 23.82 -4.79
CA GLN A 212 -16.42 23.40 -4.54
C GLN A 212 -16.52 22.21 -3.59
N LEU A 213 -15.39 21.63 -3.18
CA LEU A 213 -15.35 20.61 -2.12
C LEU A 213 -15.70 21.27 -0.80
N GLY A 214 -16.74 20.74 -0.14
CA GLY A 214 -17.30 21.31 1.08
C GLY A 214 -16.32 21.32 2.27
N GLN A 215 -16.67 22.07 3.31
CA GLN A 215 -15.86 22.22 4.52
C GLN A 215 -15.56 20.86 5.19
N GLY A 216 -16.54 19.94 5.25
CA GLY A 216 -16.36 18.61 5.81
C GLY A 216 -15.27 17.80 5.11
N TYR A 217 -15.13 17.94 3.77
CA TYR A 217 -14.06 17.32 3.03
C TYR A 217 -12.67 17.87 3.42
N TRP A 218 -12.54 19.20 3.56
CA TRP A 218 -11.26 19.82 3.95
C TRP A 218 -10.87 19.53 5.39
N VAL A 219 -11.86 19.38 6.29
CA VAL A 219 -11.62 18.87 7.65
C VAL A 219 -11.05 17.46 7.59
N LEU A 220 -11.66 16.56 6.78
CA LEU A 220 -11.13 15.21 6.58
C LEU A 220 -9.69 15.20 6.02
N VAL A 221 -9.40 16.07 5.05
CA VAL A 221 -8.02 16.23 4.51
C VAL A 221 -7.06 16.67 5.61
N GLY A 222 -7.42 17.65 6.42
CA GLY A 222 -6.60 18.12 7.55
C GLY A 222 -6.34 17.02 8.59
N VAL A 223 -7.39 16.28 8.95
CA VAL A 223 -7.27 15.11 9.84
C VAL A 223 -6.36 14.03 9.24
N ALA A 224 -6.50 13.74 7.93
CA ALA A 224 -5.64 12.80 7.24
C ALA A 224 -4.18 13.24 7.21
N VAL A 225 -3.87 14.54 7.08
CA VAL A 225 -2.50 15.08 7.17
C VAL A 225 -1.92 14.81 8.56
N VAL A 226 -2.62 15.21 9.64
CA VAL A 226 -2.14 15.02 11.01
C VAL A 226 -1.93 13.54 11.33
N PHE A 227 -2.88 12.69 10.93
CA PHE A 227 -2.78 11.26 11.15
C PHE A 227 -1.59 10.65 10.39
N ASN A 228 -1.45 10.95 9.09
CA ASN A 228 -0.39 10.36 8.27
C ASN A 228 1.02 10.89 8.59
N LEU A 229 1.16 12.04 9.25
CA LEU A 229 2.44 12.45 9.83
C LEU A 229 2.90 11.49 10.94
N GLY A 230 1.97 10.84 11.65
CA GLY A 230 2.28 9.81 12.64
C GLY A 230 2.31 8.39 12.06
N ASN A 231 1.74 8.16 10.87
CA ASN A 231 1.64 6.86 10.21
C ASN A 231 2.78 6.70 9.18
N PHE A 232 3.99 6.50 9.68
CA PHE A 232 5.19 6.30 8.87
C PHE A 232 5.28 4.89 8.29
N SER A 233 6.32 4.63 7.48
CA SER A 233 6.53 3.34 6.80
C SER A 233 6.55 2.13 7.74
N ASP A 234 5.88 1.03 7.33
CA ASP A 234 5.90 -0.27 8.03
C ASP A 234 7.32 -0.82 8.25
N ALA A 235 8.32 -0.29 7.53
CA ALA A 235 9.72 -0.63 7.71
C ALA A 235 10.19 -0.47 9.15
N PHE A 236 9.72 0.58 9.84
CA PHE A 236 10.05 0.81 11.24
C PHE A 236 9.43 -0.20 12.20
N LEU A 237 8.24 -0.72 11.87
CA LEU A 237 7.60 -1.80 12.63
C LEU A 237 8.42 -3.09 12.53
N LEU A 238 8.93 -3.42 11.32
CA LEU A 238 9.79 -4.59 11.09
C LEU A 238 11.14 -4.45 11.81
N LEU A 239 11.74 -3.26 11.79
CA LEU A 239 12.98 -2.97 12.52
C LEU A 239 12.77 -3.04 14.04
N LYS A 240 11.62 -2.59 14.55
CA LYS A 240 11.26 -2.74 15.97
C LYS A 240 11.11 -4.21 16.34
N ALA A 241 10.53 -5.04 15.48
CA ALA A 241 10.42 -6.47 15.69
C ALA A 241 11.80 -7.13 15.84
N GLN A 242 12.75 -6.78 14.98
CA GLN A 242 14.13 -7.26 15.09
C GLN A 242 14.81 -6.74 16.37
N GLN A 243 14.63 -5.47 16.70
CA GLN A 243 15.23 -4.86 17.90
C GLN A 243 14.76 -5.53 19.20
N VAL A 244 13.51 -5.96 19.27
CA VAL A 244 12.93 -6.66 20.45
C VAL A 244 13.38 -8.12 20.53
N GLY A 245 14.17 -8.62 19.55
CA GLY A 245 14.77 -9.95 19.60
C GLY A 245 14.11 -10.98 18.70
N ILE A 246 13.23 -10.60 17.77
CA ILE A 246 12.78 -11.51 16.71
C ILE A 246 13.94 -11.70 15.72
N ALA A 247 14.36 -12.96 15.52
CA ALA A 247 15.41 -13.26 14.55
C ALA A 247 15.01 -12.77 13.14
N ALA A 248 15.98 -12.24 12.38
CA ALA A 248 15.74 -11.62 11.07
C ALA A 248 14.97 -12.53 10.10
N SER A 249 15.18 -13.85 10.18
CA SER A 249 14.46 -14.85 9.38
C SER A 249 12.96 -14.93 9.69
N TRP A 250 12.53 -14.58 10.91
CA TRP A 250 11.13 -14.61 11.33
C TRP A 250 10.42 -13.26 11.19
N VAL A 251 11.16 -12.16 11.01
CA VAL A 251 10.54 -10.82 10.89
C VAL A 251 9.52 -10.73 9.74
N PRO A 252 9.73 -11.33 8.54
CA PRO A 252 8.72 -11.28 7.49
C PRO A 252 7.38 -11.90 7.86
N LEU A 253 7.35 -12.85 8.83
CA LEU A 253 6.12 -13.45 9.35
C LEU A 253 5.20 -12.41 10.01
N SER A 254 5.74 -11.31 10.54
CA SER A 254 4.96 -10.20 11.08
C SER A 254 4.02 -9.60 10.03
N MET A 255 4.47 -9.46 8.79
CA MET A 255 3.63 -8.97 7.70
C MET A 255 2.52 -9.97 7.33
N ILE A 256 2.78 -11.27 7.49
CA ILE A 256 1.77 -12.31 7.24
C ILE A 256 0.65 -12.18 8.27
N ILE A 257 0.99 -12.08 9.55
CA ILE A 257 0.03 -11.91 10.66
C ILE A 257 -0.79 -10.63 10.45
N MET A 258 -0.13 -9.52 10.13
CA MET A 258 -0.78 -8.24 9.83
C MET A 258 -1.79 -8.36 8.68
N ASN A 259 -1.35 -8.89 7.54
CA ASN A 259 -2.22 -9.03 6.35
C ASN A 259 -3.35 -10.03 6.58
N PHE A 260 -3.13 -11.09 7.35
CA PHE A 260 -4.17 -12.05 7.72
C PHE A 260 -5.25 -11.41 8.59
N SER A 261 -4.84 -10.67 9.62
CA SER A 261 -5.76 -9.92 10.48
C SER A 261 -6.53 -8.85 9.71
N TYR A 262 -5.87 -8.15 8.78
CA TYR A 262 -6.50 -7.22 7.86
C TYR A 262 -7.58 -7.90 7.01
N LEU A 263 -7.26 -9.05 6.41
CA LEU A 263 -8.19 -9.80 5.55
C LEU A 263 -9.44 -10.23 6.32
N LEU A 264 -9.27 -10.73 7.54
CA LEU A 264 -10.38 -11.17 8.37
C LEU A 264 -11.25 -10.01 8.87
N SER A 265 -10.66 -8.86 9.13
CA SER A 265 -11.34 -7.71 9.74
C SER A 265 -11.99 -6.76 8.73
N ALA A 266 -11.45 -6.63 7.52
CA ALA A 266 -11.86 -5.61 6.56
C ALA A 266 -13.35 -5.69 6.19
N TYR A 267 -13.87 -6.88 5.88
CA TYR A 267 -15.26 -7.05 5.49
C TYR A 267 -16.25 -6.87 6.68
N PRO A 268 -16.07 -7.52 7.85
CA PRO A 268 -16.96 -7.31 9.00
C PRO A 268 -16.99 -5.87 9.48
N LEU A 269 -15.83 -5.19 9.50
CA LEU A 269 -15.74 -3.80 9.93
C LEU A 269 -16.32 -2.83 8.88
N GLY A 270 -16.21 -3.17 7.60
CA GLY A 270 -16.92 -2.46 6.53
C GLY A 270 -18.45 -2.50 6.75
N LEU A 271 -19.03 -3.68 7.01
CA LEU A 271 -20.46 -3.81 7.34
C LEU A 271 -20.84 -3.07 8.63
N LEU A 272 -19.96 -3.08 9.64
CA LEU A 272 -20.19 -2.36 10.87
C LEU A 272 -20.23 -0.84 10.64
N SER A 273 -19.37 -0.32 9.75
CA SER A 273 -19.34 1.11 9.41
C SER A 273 -20.67 1.62 8.83
N ASP A 274 -21.36 0.78 8.09
CA ASP A 274 -22.67 1.12 7.52
C ASP A 274 -23.78 1.21 8.60
N ARG A 275 -23.57 0.56 9.78
CA ARG A 275 -24.53 0.56 10.90
C ARG A 275 -24.26 1.64 11.93
N ILE A 276 -23.01 1.81 12.35
CA ILE A 276 -22.63 2.75 13.42
C ILE A 276 -22.11 4.10 12.91
N GLY A 277 -22.01 4.23 11.58
CA GLY A 277 -21.49 5.42 10.92
C GLY A 277 -19.98 5.37 10.65
N ARG A 278 -19.59 5.82 9.47
CA ARG A 278 -18.19 5.78 8.96
C ARG A 278 -17.25 6.62 9.81
N LYS A 279 -17.72 7.80 10.26
CA LYS A 279 -16.94 8.71 11.11
C LYS A 279 -16.56 8.04 12.44
N GLY A 280 -17.54 7.45 13.15
CA GLY A 280 -17.30 6.80 14.44
C GLY A 280 -16.28 5.65 14.34
N LEU A 281 -16.40 4.83 13.29
CA LEU A 281 -15.46 3.72 13.10
C LEU A 281 -14.05 4.20 12.71
N LEU A 282 -13.91 5.29 11.94
CA LEU A 282 -12.60 5.86 11.61
C LEU A 282 -11.92 6.46 12.86
N ILE A 283 -12.68 7.10 13.74
CA ILE A 283 -12.20 7.56 15.05
C ILE A 283 -11.70 6.37 15.88
N GLY A 284 -12.49 5.30 15.96
CA GLY A 284 -12.07 4.05 16.61
C GLY A 284 -10.80 3.46 16.02
N ALA A 285 -10.61 3.55 14.69
CA ALA A 285 -9.38 3.16 14.02
C ALA A 285 -8.16 3.98 14.47
N PHE A 286 -8.32 5.29 14.63
CA PHE A 286 -7.23 6.15 15.14
C PHE A 286 -6.88 5.86 16.60
N TRP A 287 -7.87 5.54 17.43
CA TRP A 287 -7.64 5.10 18.80
C TRP A 287 -6.89 3.75 18.84
N LEU A 288 -7.32 2.78 18.04
CA LEU A 288 -6.65 1.49 17.95
C LEU A 288 -5.20 1.65 17.45
N PHE A 289 -4.99 2.48 16.41
CA PHE A 289 -3.64 2.80 15.93
C PHE A 289 -2.79 3.40 17.03
N SER A 290 -3.32 4.39 17.76
CA SER A 290 -2.60 5.02 18.87
C SER A 290 -2.18 4.01 19.94
N LEU A 291 -3.09 3.11 20.34
CA LEU A 291 -2.80 2.04 21.30
C LEU A 291 -1.75 1.07 20.77
N VAL A 292 -1.82 0.67 19.51
CA VAL A 292 -0.85 -0.20 18.86
C VAL A 292 0.52 0.44 18.82
N TYR A 293 0.61 1.72 18.44
CA TYR A 293 1.88 2.44 18.41
C TYR A 293 2.46 2.66 19.81
N LEU A 294 1.63 2.95 20.80
CA LEU A 294 2.05 2.96 22.19
C LEU A 294 2.56 1.59 22.62
N GLY A 295 1.87 0.52 22.22
CA GLY A 295 2.33 -0.85 22.43
C GLY A 295 3.69 -1.13 21.80
N PHE A 296 3.93 -0.73 20.54
CA PHE A 296 5.24 -0.83 19.90
C PHE A 296 6.32 -0.02 20.62
N ALA A 297 6.01 1.16 21.15
CA ALA A 297 6.93 1.96 21.94
C ALA A 297 7.39 1.19 23.20
N LEU A 298 6.46 0.53 23.89
CA LEU A 298 6.69 -0.13 25.17
C LEU A 298 7.08 -1.61 25.06
N ALA A 299 6.99 -2.21 23.86
CA ALA A 299 7.29 -3.62 23.64
C ALA A 299 8.76 -3.93 23.92
N ASP A 300 8.97 -4.94 24.79
CA ASP A 300 10.27 -5.48 25.20
C ASP A 300 10.43 -6.99 24.95
N ARG A 301 9.35 -7.68 24.50
CA ARG A 301 9.33 -9.13 24.27
C ARG A 301 8.78 -9.49 22.90
N PRO A 302 9.36 -10.52 22.21
CA PRO A 302 8.89 -10.96 20.89
C PRO A 302 7.40 -11.32 20.83
N GLY A 303 6.84 -11.91 21.91
CA GLY A 303 5.42 -12.30 21.95
C GLY A 303 4.46 -11.10 21.84
N GLN A 304 4.83 -9.94 22.38
CA GLN A 304 4.03 -8.72 22.28
C GLN A 304 3.97 -8.22 20.82
N ILE A 305 5.08 -8.34 20.09
CA ILE A 305 5.18 -7.88 18.70
C ILE A 305 4.18 -8.60 17.81
N TRP A 306 4.02 -9.93 17.95
CA TRP A 306 3.04 -10.70 17.16
C TRP A 306 1.61 -10.20 17.37
N GLY A 307 1.23 -9.96 18.64
CA GLY A 307 -0.07 -9.40 18.98
C GLY A 307 -0.28 -7.99 18.41
N LEU A 308 0.75 -7.15 18.49
CA LEU A 308 0.70 -5.77 17.94
C LEU A 308 0.54 -5.75 16.42
N PHE A 309 1.22 -6.64 15.68
CA PHE A 309 1.01 -6.77 14.24
C PHE A 309 -0.40 -7.26 13.89
N ALA A 310 -0.96 -8.17 14.70
CA ALA A 310 -2.35 -8.60 14.52
C ALA A 310 -3.33 -7.42 14.72
N LEU A 311 -3.17 -6.65 15.79
CA LEU A 311 -3.98 -5.45 16.06
C LEU A 311 -3.79 -4.37 15.00
N TYR A 312 -2.56 -4.19 14.50
CA TYR A 312 -2.29 -3.27 13.40
C TYR A 312 -3.01 -3.68 12.11
N GLY A 313 -3.09 -4.99 11.82
CA GLY A 313 -3.91 -5.52 10.73
C GLY A 313 -5.40 -5.19 10.89
N ILE A 314 -5.95 -5.31 12.09
CA ILE A 314 -7.34 -4.91 12.38
C ILE A 314 -7.54 -3.40 12.16
N TYR A 315 -6.60 -2.56 12.63
CA TYR A 315 -6.61 -1.12 12.35
C TYR A 315 -6.68 -0.83 10.84
N LEU A 316 -5.88 -1.52 10.02
CA LEU A 316 -5.93 -1.36 8.56
C LEU A 316 -7.31 -1.71 7.99
N GLY A 317 -7.96 -2.76 8.52
CA GLY A 317 -9.34 -3.13 8.18
C GLY A 317 -10.37 -2.06 8.55
N MET A 318 -10.16 -1.36 9.68
CA MET A 318 -11.01 -0.27 10.13
C MET A 318 -10.83 1.03 9.36
N SER A 319 -9.67 1.25 8.71
CA SER A 319 -9.32 2.57 8.17
C SER A 319 -9.38 2.67 6.65
N GLN A 320 -8.75 1.73 5.92
CA GLN A 320 -8.51 1.91 4.48
C GLN A 320 -9.79 2.01 3.65
N GLY A 321 -10.72 1.06 3.78
CA GLY A 321 -11.97 1.09 3.03
C GLY A 321 -12.91 2.22 3.48
N ILE A 322 -12.93 2.50 4.77
CA ILE A 322 -13.82 3.48 5.39
C ILE A 322 -13.43 4.91 5.04
N LEU A 323 -12.12 5.21 4.99
CA LEU A 323 -11.63 6.50 4.51
C LEU A 323 -12.10 6.79 3.08
N LEU A 324 -11.97 5.79 2.18
CA LEU A 324 -12.44 5.93 0.80
C LEU A 324 -13.95 6.14 0.72
N ALA A 325 -14.72 5.40 1.51
CA ALA A 325 -16.17 5.55 1.57
C ALA A 325 -16.59 6.95 2.07
N LEU A 326 -15.88 7.46 3.09
CA LEU A 326 -16.16 8.78 3.64
C LEU A 326 -15.81 9.90 2.66
N VAL A 327 -14.72 9.78 1.90
CA VAL A 327 -14.39 10.70 0.80
C VAL A 327 -15.50 10.70 -0.25
N ALA A 328 -16.05 9.53 -0.60
CA ALA A 328 -17.13 9.42 -1.57
C ALA A 328 -18.44 10.07 -1.09
N ASP A 329 -18.69 10.05 0.24
CA ASP A 329 -19.88 10.67 0.83
C ASP A 329 -19.78 12.20 0.89
N LEU A 330 -18.60 12.73 1.20
CA LEU A 330 -18.36 14.16 1.36
C LEU A 330 -18.16 14.89 0.02
N ALA A 331 -17.86 14.17 -1.06
CA ALA A 331 -17.62 14.76 -2.37
C ALA A 331 -18.87 14.72 -3.26
N PRO A 332 -19.24 15.85 -3.92
CA PRO A 332 -20.25 15.85 -4.97
C PRO A 332 -19.97 14.78 -6.03
N GLY A 333 -21.00 14.15 -6.58
CA GLY A 333 -20.87 13.02 -7.52
C GLY A 333 -19.91 13.28 -8.69
N GLU A 334 -19.96 14.48 -9.24
CA GLU A 334 -19.13 14.93 -10.37
C GLU A 334 -17.65 15.15 -9.99
N LEU A 335 -17.39 15.45 -8.70
CA LEU A 335 -16.05 15.77 -8.17
C LEU A 335 -15.40 14.63 -7.41
N ARG A 336 -16.04 13.46 -7.29
CA ARG A 336 -15.49 12.30 -6.54
C ARG A 336 -14.08 11.92 -7.00
N GLY A 337 -13.85 11.86 -8.32
CA GLY A 337 -12.53 11.56 -8.86
C GLY A 337 -11.47 12.58 -8.45
N THR A 338 -11.81 13.86 -8.46
CA THR A 338 -10.94 14.95 -8.00
C THR A 338 -10.68 14.86 -6.50
N ALA A 339 -11.70 14.58 -5.68
CA ALA A 339 -11.56 14.41 -4.24
C ALA A 339 -10.64 13.23 -3.88
N PHE A 340 -10.82 12.07 -4.51
CA PHE A 340 -9.89 10.94 -4.34
C PHE A 340 -8.46 11.29 -4.77
N GLY A 341 -8.32 12.04 -5.86
CA GLY A 341 -7.03 12.50 -6.34
C GLY A 341 -6.32 13.39 -5.33
N VAL A 342 -7.02 14.41 -4.83
CA VAL A 342 -6.47 15.39 -3.88
C VAL A 342 -6.06 14.71 -2.56
N ILE A 343 -6.92 13.89 -1.95
CA ILE A 343 -6.58 13.25 -0.68
C ILE A 343 -5.40 12.29 -0.83
N ASN A 344 -5.35 11.50 -1.91
CA ASN A 344 -4.22 10.61 -2.17
C ASN A 344 -2.91 11.38 -2.42
N LEU A 345 -2.98 12.51 -3.12
CA LEU A 345 -1.82 13.38 -3.34
C LEU A 345 -1.31 13.95 -2.01
N VAL A 346 -2.20 14.46 -1.19
CA VAL A 346 -1.85 15.05 0.12
C VAL A 346 -1.23 13.97 1.03
N ILE A 347 -1.86 12.80 1.15
CA ILE A 347 -1.30 11.68 1.92
C ILE A 347 0.08 11.30 1.37
N GLY A 348 0.22 11.18 0.04
CA GLY A 348 1.49 10.86 -0.59
C GLY A 348 2.61 11.85 -0.27
N ILE A 349 2.32 13.15 -0.28
CA ILE A 349 3.29 14.20 0.09
C ILE A 349 3.69 14.08 1.57
N VAL A 350 2.73 13.77 2.45
CA VAL A 350 2.95 13.69 3.90
C VAL A 350 3.78 12.46 4.30
N LEU A 351 3.73 11.37 3.54
CA LEU A 351 4.48 10.14 3.86
C LEU A 351 6.00 10.33 3.86
N LEU A 352 6.54 11.24 3.05
CA LEU A 352 7.97 11.54 3.05
C LEU A 352 8.41 12.19 4.38
N PRO A 353 7.88 13.36 4.81
CA PRO A 353 8.24 13.93 6.09
C PRO A 353 7.91 13.02 7.28
N ALA A 354 6.83 12.22 7.21
CA ALA A 354 6.50 11.25 8.26
C ALA A 354 7.61 10.21 8.46
N SER A 355 8.08 9.60 7.37
CA SER A 355 9.13 8.58 7.43
C SER A 355 10.50 9.16 7.76
N LEU A 356 10.79 10.38 7.29
CA LEU A 356 12.01 11.12 7.70
C LEU A 356 11.99 11.44 9.19
N LEU A 357 10.86 11.93 9.71
CA LEU A 357 10.68 12.23 11.13
C LEU A 357 10.86 10.96 11.97
N ALA A 358 10.27 9.85 11.56
CA ALA A 358 10.42 8.57 12.26
C ALA A 358 11.89 8.14 12.34
N GLY A 359 12.62 8.17 11.21
CA GLY A 359 14.03 7.81 11.17
C GLY A 359 14.89 8.75 12.02
N PHE A 360 14.64 10.05 11.98
CA PHE A 360 15.32 11.05 12.80
C PHE A 360 15.08 10.83 14.29
N LEU A 361 13.82 10.69 14.71
CA LEU A 361 13.47 10.47 16.12
C LEU A 361 14.07 9.17 16.65
N TRP A 362 14.04 8.11 15.88
CA TRP A 362 14.63 6.84 16.29
C TRP A 362 16.14 6.97 16.51
N GLN A 363 16.83 7.65 15.61
CA GLN A 363 18.29 7.75 15.64
C GLN A 363 18.81 8.78 16.65
N GLN A 364 18.14 9.94 16.77
CA GLN A 364 18.64 11.07 17.57
C GLN A 364 18.07 11.09 18.99
N VAL A 365 16.91 10.48 19.20
CA VAL A 365 16.25 10.46 20.52
C VAL A 365 16.31 9.06 21.12
N ASN A 366 15.48 8.15 20.67
CA ASN A 366 15.48 6.73 21.06
C ASN A 366 14.51 5.93 20.15
N PRO A 367 14.58 4.57 20.17
CA PRO A 367 13.72 3.72 19.38
C PRO A 367 12.21 3.79 19.71
N GLN A 368 11.84 4.34 20.86
CA GLN A 368 10.44 4.49 21.29
C GLN A 368 9.82 5.78 20.74
N ALA A 369 10.63 6.82 20.56
CA ALA A 369 10.19 8.17 20.21
C ALA A 369 9.29 8.25 18.96
N PRO A 370 9.60 7.63 17.82
CA PRO A 370 8.72 7.70 16.66
C PRO A 370 7.34 7.13 16.94
N PHE A 371 7.25 6.03 17.67
CA PHE A 371 5.99 5.39 18.02
C PHE A 371 5.17 6.23 19.00
N LEU A 372 5.81 6.87 19.99
CA LEU A 372 5.12 7.78 20.90
C LEU A 372 4.57 9.00 20.16
N VAL A 373 5.36 9.61 19.27
CA VAL A 373 4.91 10.74 18.44
C VAL A 373 3.78 10.30 17.52
N GLY A 374 3.89 9.14 16.87
CA GLY A 374 2.83 8.59 16.01
C GLY A 374 1.54 8.33 16.78
N SER A 375 1.63 7.76 17.99
CA SER A 375 0.49 7.58 18.89
C SER A 375 -0.18 8.92 19.25
N GLY A 376 0.60 9.93 19.62
CA GLY A 376 0.11 11.27 19.96
C GLY A 376 -0.57 11.97 18.78
N LEU A 377 0.02 11.88 17.58
CA LEU A 377 -0.56 12.45 16.36
C LEU A 377 -1.88 11.77 15.97
N ALA A 378 -1.99 10.45 16.17
CA ALA A 378 -3.25 9.73 15.93
C ALA A 378 -4.35 10.17 16.91
N LEU A 379 -4.04 10.36 18.19
CA LEU A 379 -4.98 10.92 19.17
C LEU A 379 -5.38 12.35 18.77
N THR A 380 -4.44 13.18 18.38
CA THR A 380 -4.72 14.56 17.94
C THR A 380 -5.64 14.56 16.71
N ALA A 381 -5.38 13.70 15.72
CA ALA A 381 -6.25 13.53 14.55
C ALA A 381 -7.66 13.09 14.94
N SER A 382 -7.79 12.16 15.90
CA SER A 382 -9.07 11.70 16.45
C SER A 382 -9.84 12.85 17.10
N LEU A 383 -9.20 13.64 17.95
CA LEU A 383 -9.82 14.78 18.62
C LEU A 383 -10.25 15.86 17.63
N LEU A 384 -9.39 16.20 16.66
CA LEU A 384 -9.74 17.16 15.60
C LEU A 384 -10.97 16.70 14.82
N PHE A 385 -11.09 15.39 14.58
CA PHE A 385 -12.21 14.83 13.84
C PHE A 385 -13.50 14.78 14.67
N LEU A 386 -13.40 14.63 15.99
CA LEU A 386 -14.55 14.70 16.90
C LEU A 386 -15.15 16.11 16.93
N PHE A 387 -14.33 17.14 17.16
CA PHE A 387 -14.82 18.49 17.47
C PHE A 387 -15.17 19.35 16.24
N LYS A 388 -14.63 19.07 15.05
CA LYS A 388 -14.82 19.93 13.87
C LYS A 388 -15.96 19.52 12.92
N THR A 389 -16.78 18.55 13.26
CA THR A 389 -17.84 18.06 12.38
C THR A 389 -19.23 18.13 13.03
N GLU A 390 -19.42 18.99 14.00
CA GLU A 390 -20.73 19.29 14.62
C GLU A 390 -21.48 20.44 13.93
N ASP A 391 -20.94 21.00 12.81
CA ASP A 391 -21.61 22.05 12.02
C ASP A 391 -22.11 21.52 10.67
#